data_b9a3da8894fd1fce13543cd93413e159
#
_entry.id   b9a3da8894fd1fce13543cd93413e159
#
_cell.length_a   1.000
_cell.length_b   1.000
_cell.length_c   1.000
_cell.angle_alpha   90.00
_cell.angle_beta   90.00
_cell.angle_gamma   90.00
#
_symmetry.space_group_name_H-M   'P 1'
#
loop_
_entity.id
_entity.type
_entity.pdbx_description
1 polymer ?
#
loop_
_entity_poly.entity_id
_entity_poly.type
_entity_poly.pdbx_seq_one_letter_code
_entity_poly.pdbx_strand_id
1 'polypeptide(L)'
;TLADAAESTIWWATLQNPLVPVRNLDGTWAGNYTVGGYSYTADNPVATSSSRGNKGVNSQIFGNIYADVIFLEGLSLRNEFSYQIGLQNNMAFQYEANIGTRSLQAQLYDSRSNSYYYAVRNYLNYDKSLGKHRLSFTGGHEAQYSYWETMGGKKVDLQNNILDMNAGGTDKLTWDLTGGKGDW
;
A
#
# COMPACT_ATOMS: atom_id res chain seq x y z
N THR A 1 4.65 1.92 -12.02
CA THR A 1 4.01 2.49 -10.82
C THR A 1 4.99 3.43 -10.12
N LEU A 2 4.53 4.34 -9.22
CA LEU A 2 5.42 5.24 -8.45
C LEU A 2 6.35 4.47 -7.48
N ALA A 3 6.05 3.21 -7.17
CA ALA A 3 6.92 2.30 -6.41
C ALA A 3 8.19 1.92 -7.19
N ASP A 4 8.08 1.74 -8.50
CA ASP A 4 9.22 1.44 -9.38
C ASP A 4 10.21 2.61 -9.44
N ALA A 5 9.78 3.80 -9.02
CA ALA A 5 10.61 5.01 -9.04
C ALA A 5 11.68 5.03 -7.95
N ALA A 6 11.48 4.33 -6.81
CA ALA A 6 12.49 4.26 -5.75
C ALA A 6 13.63 3.32 -6.14
N GLU A 7 13.31 2.17 -6.71
CA GLU A 7 14.31 1.24 -7.27
C GLU A 7 15.05 1.89 -8.44
N SER A 8 14.34 2.62 -9.30
CA SER A 8 14.96 3.34 -10.41
C SER A 8 15.88 4.47 -9.94
N THR A 9 15.63 5.12 -8.79
CA THR A 9 16.48 6.18 -8.27
C THR A 9 17.87 5.68 -7.89
N ILE A 10 17.95 4.52 -7.22
CA ILE A 10 19.23 3.87 -6.88
C ILE A 10 19.96 3.45 -8.15
N TRP A 11 19.25 2.84 -9.08
CA TRP A 11 19.81 2.46 -10.38
C TRP A 11 20.40 3.66 -11.14
N TRP A 12 19.65 4.75 -11.22
CA TRP A 12 20.13 5.98 -11.87
C TRP A 12 21.30 6.60 -11.15
N ALA A 13 21.37 6.50 -9.81
CA ALA A 13 22.51 6.96 -9.05
C ALA A 13 23.81 6.19 -9.39
N THR A 14 23.72 4.89 -9.68
CA THR A 14 24.87 4.07 -10.07
C THR A 14 25.34 4.34 -11.51
N LEU A 15 24.44 4.81 -12.36
CA LEU A 15 24.75 5.14 -13.76
C LEU A 15 25.16 6.62 -13.95
N GLN A 16 25.05 7.43 -12.92
CA GLN A 16 25.35 8.86 -13.03
C GLN A 16 26.84 9.10 -13.26
N ASN A 17 27.15 9.94 -14.27
CA ASN A 17 28.53 10.37 -14.47
C ASN A 17 28.96 11.29 -13.31
N PRO A 18 30.06 11.01 -12.62
CA PRO A 18 30.55 11.81 -11.49
C PRO A 18 30.90 13.26 -11.86
N LEU A 19 31.04 13.58 -13.13
CA LEU A 19 31.27 14.95 -13.62
C LEU A 19 29.99 15.78 -13.77
N VAL A 20 28.81 15.16 -13.67
CA VAL A 20 27.54 15.87 -13.76
C VAL A 20 27.17 16.39 -12.38
N PRO A 21 27.03 17.71 -12.20
CA PRO A 21 26.64 18.26 -10.92
C PRO A 21 25.18 17.94 -10.61
N VAL A 22 24.80 17.98 -9.34
CA VAL A 22 23.40 17.84 -8.93
C VAL A 22 22.58 19.05 -9.36
N ARG A 23 23.19 20.24 -9.31
CA ARG A 23 22.59 21.50 -9.75
C ARG A 23 23.55 22.24 -10.67
N ASN A 24 22.95 22.95 -11.62
CA ASN A 24 23.68 23.91 -12.46
C ASN A 24 24.07 25.14 -11.65
N LEU A 25 24.96 25.98 -12.19
CA LEU A 25 25.41 27.22 -11.55
C LEU A 25 24.29 28.23 -11.28
N ASP A 26 23.21 28.17 -12.08
CA ASP A 26 22.00 28.98 -11.92
C ASP A 26 21.02 28.42 -10.87
N GLY A 27 21.36 27.30 -10.20
CA GLY A 27 20.55 26.64 -9.17
C GLY A 27 19.51 25.67 -9.72
N THR A 28 19.32 25.56 -11.04
CA THR A 28 18.42 24.58 -11.66
C THR A 28 18.95 23.16 -11.49
N TRP A 29 18.06 22.16 -11.59
CA TRP A 29 18.46 20.76 -11.56
C TRP A 29 19.24 20.40 -12.83
N ALA A 30 20.45 19.91 -12.66
CA ALA A 30 21.17 19.30 -13.78
C ALA A 30 20.53 17.95 -14.14
N GLY A 31 20.63 17.55 -15.38
CA GLY A 31 20.03 16.32 -15.89
C GLY A 31 20.52 15.99 -17.28
N ASN A 32 19.65 15.45 -18.11
CA ASN A 32 19.99 15.08 -19.47
C ASN A 32 20.59 16.25 -20.25
N TYR A 33 21.72 16.03 -20.87
CA TYR A 33 22.40 17.02 -21.70
C TYR A 33 23.11 16.34 -22.86
N THR A 34 23.39 17.12 -23.89
CA THR A 34 24.17 16.69 -25.06
C THR A 34 25.41 17.55 -25.18
N VAL A 35 26.58 16.92 -25.17
CA VAL A 35 27.87 17.59 -25.34
C VAL A 35 28.69 16.86 -26.40
N GLY A 36 29.19 17.57 -27.39
CA GLY A 36 30.06 16.99 -28.42
C GLY A 36 29.42 15.85 -29.23
N GLY A 37 28.10 15.87 -29.41
CA GLY A 37 27.35 14.80 -30.09
C GLY A 37 27.02 13.59 -29.23
N TYR A 38 27.40 13.57 -27.95
CA TYR A 38 27.03 12.52 -27.01
C TYR A 38 25.85 12.98 -26.14
N SER A 39 24.78 12.21 -26.16
CA SER A 39 23.59 12.43 -25.32
C SER A 39 23.74 11.67 -24.00
N TYR A 40 23.61 12.38 -22.90
CA TYR A 40 23.56 11.83 -21.56
C TYR A 40 22.10 11.74 -21.11
N THR A 41 21.62 10.55 -20.87
CA THR A 41 20.18 10.29 -20.64
C THR A 41 19.85 9.88 -19.19
N ALA A 42 20.87 9.85 -18.31
CA ALA A 42 20.62 9.50 -16.92
C ALA A 42 19.83 10.60 -16.19
N ASP A 43 18.74 10.23 -15.55
CA ASP A 43 17.97 11.13 -14.70
C ASP A 43 18.79 11.53 -13.47
N ASN A 44 18.68 12.78 -13.03
CA ASN A 44 19.27 13.24 -11.79
C ASN A 44 18.54 12.58 -10.58
N PRO A 45 19.18 11.66 -9.85
CA PRO A 45 18.53 10.90 -8.79
C PRO A 45 18.09 11.78 -7.62
N VAL A 46 18.86 12.84 -7.31
CA VAL A 46 18.51 13.77 -6.23
C VAL A 46 17.30 14.61 -6.61
N ALA A 47 17.25 15.13 -7.84
CA ALA A 47 16.11 15.88 -8.34
C ALA A 47 14.84 15.01 -8.36
N THR A 48 14.95 13.79 -8.87
CA THR A 48 13.84 12.84 -8.93
C THR A 48 13.32 12.48 -7.55
N SER A 49 14.22 12.18 -6.61
CA SER A 49 13.85 11.87 -5.22
C SER A 49 13.23 13.05 -4.49
N SER A 50 13.73 14.27 -4.74
CA SER A 50 13.20 15.50 -4.10
C SER A 50 11.81 15.90 -4.63
N SER A 51 11.50 15.53 -5.88
CA SER A 51 10.22 15.86 -6.50
C SER A 51 9.13 14.83 -6.26
N ARG A 52 9.41 13.71 -5.61
CA ARG A 52 8.44 12.63 -5.40
C ARG A 52 8.34 12.27 -3.93
N GLY A 53 7.18 11.78 -3.53
CA GLY A 53 6.97 11.24 -2.21
C GLY A 53 5.80 10.30 -2.14
N ASN A 54 5.78 9.53 -1.05
CA ASN A 54 4.72 8.61 -0.72
C ASN A 54 4.40 8.74 0.76
N LYS A 55 3.12 8.84 1.09
CA LYS A 55 2.61 8.82 2.46
C LYS A 55 1.60 7.70 2.57
N GLY A 56 1.88 6.71 3.41
CA GLY A 56 0.98 5.61 3.67
C GLY A 56 0.60 5.55 5.15
N VAL A 57 -0.67 5.32 5.43
CA VAL A 57 -1.18 5.01 6.76
C VAL A 57 -1.88 3.67 6.67
N ASN A 58 -1.43 2.71 7.45
CA ASN A 58 -2.04 1.40 7.57
C ASN A 58 -2.50 1.22 9.01
N SER A 59 -3.80 1.09 9.20
CA SER A 59 -4.43 0.83 10.50
C SER A 59 -5.04 -0.56 10.49
N GLN A 60 -4.73 -1.35 11.51
CA GLN A 60 -5.24 -2.69 11.63
C GLN A 60 -5.85 -2.89 13.01
N ILE A 61 -7.10 -3.36 13.03
CA ILE A 61 -7.83 -3.70 14.24
C ILE A 61 -8.12 -5.19 14.15
N PHE A 62 -7.74 -5.94 15.15
CA PHE A 62 -8.05 -7.36 15.23
C PHE A 62 -8.41 -7.74 16.66
N GLY A 63 -9.21 -8.78 16.79
CA GLY A 63 -9.61 -9.29 18.10
C GLY A 63 -10.22 -10.67 17.99
N ASN A 64 -10.32 -11.28 19.16
CA ASN A 64 -10.90 -12.59 19.34
C ASN A 64 -11.72 -12.58 20.63
N ILE A 65 -12.93 -13.12 20.57
CA ILE A 65 -13.82 -13.31 21.70
C ILE A 65 -14.21 -14.77 21.70
N TYR A 66 -14.13 -15.43 22.85
CA TYR A 66 -14.55 -16.80 22.99
C TYR A 66 -15.41 -17.02 24.23
N ALA A 67 -16.24 -18.05 24.18
CA ALA A 67 -17.04 -18.51 25.29
C ALA A 67 -16.95 -20.04 25.39
N ASP A 68 -16.66 -20.51 26.58
CA ASP A 68 -16.66 -21.94 26.90
C ASP A 68 -17.92 -22.29 27.66
N VAL A 69 -18.72 -23.20 27.10
CA VAL A 69 -19.92 -23.75 27.73
C VAL A 69 -19.58 -25.19 28.19
N ILE A 70 -19.61 -25.42 29.49
CA ILE A 70 -19.38 -26.74 30.08
C ILE A 70 -20.74 -27.38 30.35
N PHE A 71 -21.06 -28.44 29.61
CA PHE A 71 -22.35 -29.15 29.75
C PHE A 71 -22.33 -30.14 30.89
N LEU A 72 -21.20 -30.85 31.06
CA LEU A 72 -20.96 -31.82 32.09
C LEU A 72 -19.46 -32.06 32.23
N GLU A 73 -19.04 -32.80 33.25
CA GLU A 73 -17.64 -33.14 33.44
C GLU A 73 -17.05 -33.81 32.20
N GLY A 74 -16.03 -33.19 31.64
CA GLY A 74 -15.32 -33.65 30.44
C GLY A 74 -15.97 -33.24 29.11
N LEU A 75 -17.18 -32.66 29.09
CA LEU A 75 -17.80 -32.19 27.84
C LEU A 75 -17.97 -30.68 27.81
N SER A 76 -17.29 -30.04 26.88
CA SER A 76 -17.35 -28.58 26.69
C SER A 76 -17.48 -28.19 25.22
N LEU A 77 -18.15 -27.06 24.97
CA LEU A 77 -18.23 -26.40 23.67
C LEU A 77 -17.57 -25.05 23.80
N ARG A 78 -16.56 -24.83 22.98
CA ARG A 78 -15.93 -23.50 22.77
C ARG A 78 -16.52 -22.88 21.51
N ASN A 79 -17.05 -21.69 21.66
CA ASN A 79 -17.44 -20.82 20.55
C ASN A 79 -16.43 -19.66 20.49
N GLU A 80 -15.88 -19.42 19.34
CA GLU A 80 -14.88 -18.39 19.11
C GLU A 80 -15.30 -17.52 17.93
N PHE A 81 -15.23 -16.21 18.11
CA PHE A 81 -15.41 -15.22 17.06
C PHE A 81 -14.13 -14.39 16.93
N SER A 82 -13.54 -14.43 15.75
CA SER A 82 -12.37 -13.63 15.40
C SER A 82 -12.74 -12.58 14.35
N TYR A 83 -12.15 -11.41 14.46
CA TYR A 83 -12.28 -10.37 13.45
C TYR A 83 -10.95 -9.67 13.19
N GLN A 84 -10.80 -9.20 11.95
CA GLN A 84 -9.70 -8.35 11.52
C GLN A 84 -10.23 -7.30 10.55
N ILE A 85 -9.91 -6.05 10.80
CA ILE A 85 -10.25 -4.91 9.97
C ILE A 85 -8.96 -4.21 9.61
N GLY A 86 -8.68 -4.09 8.32
CA GLY A 86 -7.55 -3.36 7.77
C GLY A 86 -8.03 -2.13 7.03
N LEU A 87 -7.47 -0.96 7.35
CA LEU A 87 -7.73 0.31 6.71
C LEU A 87 -6.41 0.87 6.21
N GLN A 88 -6.26 0.99 4.90
CA GLN A 88 -5.05 1.49 4.28
C GLN A 88 -5.37 2.74 3.46
N ASN A 89 -4.69 3.82 3.75
CA ASN A 89 -4.68 5.03 2.94
C ASN A 89 -3.27 5.23 2.40
N ASN A 90 -3.14 5.41 1.09
CA ASN A 90 -1.86 5.60 0.44
C ASN A 90 -1.95 6.76 -0.55
N MET A 91 -1.07 7.73 -0.37
CA MET A 91 -0.96 8.91 -1.21
C MET A 91 0.45 8.99 -1.79
N ALA A 92 0.57 8.87 -3.10
CA ALA A 92 1.82 9.06 -3.83
C ALA A 92 1.73 10.32 -4.68
N PHE A 93 2.79 11.12 -4.69
CA PHE A 93 2.78 12.39 -5.38
C PHE A 93 4.11 12.68 -6.10
N GLN A 94 4.02 13.51 -7.12
CA GLN A 94 5.15 14.10 -7.83
C GLN A 94 4.88 15.59 -7.99
N TYR A 95 5.85 16.41 -7.62
CA TYR A 95 5.83 17.84 -7.88
C TYR A 95 6.29 18.13 -9.32
N GLU A 96 5.83 19.25 -9.84
CA GLU A 96 6.38 19.80 -11.08
C GLU A 96 7.87 20.11 -10.87
N ALA A 97 8.70 19.67 -11.80
CA ALA A 97 10.14 19.91 -11.77
C ALA A 97 10.72 19.85 -13.19
N ASN A 98 11.66 20.74 -13.47
CA ASN A 98 12.48 20.68 -14.68
C ASN A 98 13.85 20.12 -14.32
N ILE A 99 14.23 19.02 -14.98
CA ILE A 99 15.49 18.29 -14.74
C ILE A 99 16.23 18.19 -16.07
N GLY A 100 17.21 19.05 -16.27
CA GLY A 100 17.84 19.16 -17.58
C GLY A 100 16.82 19.53 -18.66
N THR A 101 16.68 18.69 -19.68
CA THR A 101 15.71 18.87 -20.77
C THR A 101 14.34 18.20 -20.50
N ARG A 102 14.18 17.50 -19.38
CA ARG A 102 12.96 16.82 -19.01
C ARG A 102 12.11 17.67 -18.09
N SER A 103 10.83 17.80 -18.41
CA SER A 103 9.82 18.40 -17.54
C SER A 103 8.97 17.29 -16.89
N LEU A 104 8.90 17.30 -15.56
CA LEU A 104 7.99 16.46 -14.79
C LEU A 104 6.72 17.23 -14.50
N GLN A 105 5.57 16.65 -14.81
CA GLN A 105 4.28 17.22 -14.45
C GLN A 105 3.93 16.89 -13.00
N ALA A 106 3.27 17.82 -12.31
CA ALA A 106 2.72 17.58 -11.00
C ALA A 106 1.58 16.55 -11.09
N GLN A 107 1.65 15.53 -10.25
CA GLN A 107 0.62 14.47 -10.19
C GLN A 107 0.44 13.95 -8.77
N LEU A 108 -0.79 13.54 -8.50
CA LEU A 108 -1.20 12.93 -7.24
C LEU A 108 -1.94 11.62 -7.53
N TYR A 109 -1.60 10.60 -6.78
CA TYR A 109 -2.35 9.36 -6.69
C TYR A 109 -2.78 9.17 -5.24
N ASP A 110 -4.07 9.05 -5.00
CA ASP A 110 -4.66 8.75 -3.69
C ASP A 110 -5.45 7.45 -3.80
N SER A 111 -5.22 6.53 -2.87
CA SER A 111 -5.92 5.26 -2.82
C SER A 111 -6.29 4.87 -1.40
N ARG A 112 -7.43 4.23 -1.28
CA ARG A 112 -7.95 3.69 -0.03
C ARG A 112 -8.31 2.24 -0.24
N SER A 113 -7.90 1.39 0.69
CA SER A 113 -8.23 -0.02 0.69
C SER A 113 -8.75 -0.40 2.06
N ASN A 114 -9.90 -1.05 2.09
CA ASN A 114 -10.50 -1.60 3.28
C ASN A 114 -10.54 -3.12 3.14
N SER A 115 -10.20 -3.82 4.21
CA SER A 115 -10.30 -5.27 4.27
C SER A 115 -10.97 -5.70 5.56
N TYR A 116 -11.82 -6.70 5.47
CA TYR A 116 -12.58 -7.23 6.59
C TYR A 116 -12.45 -8.75 6.58
N TYR A 117 -12.14 -9.31 7.72
CA TYR A 117 -12.11 -10.75 7.93
C TYR A 117 -12.88 -11.09 9.20
N TYR A 118 -13.74 -12.08 9.11
CA TYR A 118 -14.50 -12.62 10.24
C TYR A 118 -14.41 -14.14 10.21
N ALA A 119 -14.25 -14.75 11.37
CA ALA A 119 -14.29 -16.19 11.51
C ALA A 119 -15.08 -16.60 12.75
N VAL A 120 -15.93 -17.60 12.58
CA VAL A 120 -16.65 -18.26 13.67
C VAL A 120 -16.14 -19.68 13.75
N ARG A 121 -15.67 -20.08 14.92
CA ARG A 121 -15.18 -21.43 15.21
C ARG A 121 -15.94 -22.01 16.37
N ASN A 122 -16.32 -23.27 16.22
CA ASN A 122 -17.01 -24.01 17.27
C ASN A 122 -16.26 -25.32 17.47
N TYR A 123 -15.84 -25.58 18.71
CA TYR A 123 -15.11 -26.78 19.07
C TYR A 123 -15.83 -27.51 20.19
N LEU A 124 -16.27 -28.75 19.91
CA LEU A 124 -16.79 -29.67 20.92
C LEU A 124 -15.62 -30.52 21.42
N ASN A 125 -15.34 -30.43 22.69
CA ASN A 125 -14.30 -31.20 23.35
C ASN A 125 -14.93 -32.17 24.34
N TYR A 126 -14.48 -33.41 24.29
CA TYR A 126 -14.88 -34.46 25.26
C TYR A 126 -13.65 -35.18 25.76
N ASP A 127 -13.47 -35.16 27.11
CA ASP A 127 -12.40 -35.84 27.80
C ASP A 127 -13.00 -36.72 28.89
N LYS A 128 -12.66 -38.03 28.90
CA LYS A 128 -13.12 -38.95 29.93
C LYS A 128 -12.06 -39.98 30.29
N SER A 129 -11.87 -40.16 31.57
CA SER A 129 -11.03 -41.24 32.11
C SER A 129 -11.90 -42.46 32.41
N LEU A 130 -11.54 -43.59 31.82
CA LEU A 130 -12.20 -44.89 31.97
C LEU A 130 -11.21 -45.87 32.60
N GLY A 131 -11.08 -45.84 33.93
CA GLY A 131 -10.11 -46.65 34.64
C GLY A 131 -8.66 -46.28 34.26
N LYS A 132 -7.93 -47.18 33.58
CA LYS A 132 -6.57 -46.94 33.07
C LYS A 132 -6.51 -46.27 31.71
N HIS A 133 -7.64 -46.02 31.06
CA HIS A 133 -7.72 -45.44 29.76
C HIS A 133 -8.27 -44.01 29.83
N ARG A 134 -7.70 -43.12 29.01
CA ARG A 134 -8.22 -41.77 28.81
C ARG A 134 -8.70 -41.64 27.35
N LEU A 135 -9.94 -41.22 27.17
CA LEU A 135 -10.53 -40.91 25.89
C LEU A 135 -10.60 -39.40 25.77
N SER A 136 -10.03 -38.88 24.66
CA SER A 136 -10.08 -37.47 24.31
C SER A 136 -10.60 -37.36 22.88
N PHE A 137 -11.58 -36.53 22.67
CA PHE A 137 -12.19 -36.27 21.37
C PHE A 137 -12.39 -34.77 21.21
N THR A 138 -11.99 -34.23 20.03
CA THR A 138 -12.28 -32.87 19.63
C THR A 138 -12.88 -32.89 18.23
N GLY A 139 -14.05 -32.30 18.08
CA GLY A 139 -14.70 -32.05 16.79
C GLY A 139 -14.94 -30.57 16.62
N GLY A 140 -14.73 -30.03 15.42
CA GLY A 140 -14.87 -28.60 15.21
C GLY A 140 -15.49 -28.25 13.86
N HIS A 141 -16.06 -27.06 13.84
CA HIS A 141 -16.58 -26.41 12.63
C HIS A 141 -16.04 -24.99 12.59
N GLU A 142 -15.62 -24.55 11.41
CA GLU A 142 -15.18 -23.20 11.14
C GLU A 142 -15.91 -22.63 9.92
N ALA A 143 -16.39 -21.40 10.05
CA ALA A 143 -16.89 -20.60 8.95
C ALA A 143 -16.14 -19.28 8.95
N GLN A 144 -15.66 -18.86 7.78
CA GLN A 144 -14.93 -17.61 7.62
C GLN A 144 -15.48 -16.82 6.44
N TYR A 145 -15.34 -15.52 6.54
CA TYR A 145 -15.70 -14.58 5.50
C TYR A 145 -14.62 -13.51 5.37
N SER A 146 -14.23 -13.22 4.16
CA SER A 146 -13.29 -12.15 3.84
C SER A 146 -13.88 -11.26 2.77
N TYR A 147 -13.74 -9.97 2.96
CA TYR A 147 -14.17 -8.95 2.01
C TYR A 147 -13.10 -7.87 1.90
N TRP A 148 -12.85 -7.39 0.70
CA TRP A 148 -11.98 -6.26 0.46
C TRP A 148 -12.58 -5.33 -0.59
N GLU A 149 -12.26 -4.07 -0.45
CA GLU A 149 -12.56 -3.04 -1.44
C GLU A 149 -11.39 -2.07 -1.55
N THR A 150 -11.15 -1.61 -2.75
CA THR A 150 -10.13 -0.61 -3.04
C THR A 150 -10.72 0.44 -3.96
N MET A 151 -10.42 1.68 -3.67
CA MET A 151 -10.74 2.83 -4.51
C MET A 151 -9.52 3.73 -4.59
N GLY A 152 -9.19 4.19 -5.78
CA GLY A 152 -8.08 5.11 -6.00
C GLY A 152 -8.35 6.05 -7.15
N GLY A 153 -7.64 7.16 -7.14
CA GLY A 153 -7.69 8.13 -8.21
C GLY A 153 -6.31 8.72 -8.48
N LYS A 154 -6.05 9.00 -9.73
CA LYS A 154 -4.88 9.72 -10.19
C LYS A 154 -5.34 11.06 -10.76
N LYS A 155 -4.63 12.11 -10.39
CA LYS A 155 -4.80 13.45 -10.93
C LYS A 155 -3.45 13.95 -11.43
N VAL A 156 -3.43 14.60 -12.57
CA VAL A 156 -2.24 15.25 -13.13
C VAL A 156 -2.51 16.75 -13.29
N ASP A 157 -1.46 17.51 -13.59
CA ASP A 157 -1.53 18.96 -13.79
C ASP A 157 -2.05 19.71 -12.55
N LEU A 158 -1.47 19.37 -11.40
CA LEU A 158 -1.81 20.03 -10.14
C LEU A 158 -1.24 21.44 -10.11
N GLN A 159 -2.14 22.42 -9.93
CA GLN A 159 -1.73 23.83 -9.86
C GLN A 159 -0.91 24.09 -8.58
N ASN A 160 0.22 24.78 -8.75
CA ASN A 160 1.08 25.20 -7.66
C ASN A 160 1.56 24.06 -6.75
N ASN A 161 1.64 22.83 -7.25
CA ASN A 161 2.00 21.64 -6.47
C ASN A 161 1.11 21.40 -5.23
N ILE A 162 -0.14 21.83 -5.28
CA ILE A 162 -1.11 21.57 -4.21
C ILE A 162 -1.52 20.09 -4.26
N LEU A 163 -1.24 19.36 -3.18
CA LEU A 163 -1.55 17.93 -3.07
C LEU A 163 -3.02 17.71 -2.68
N ASP A 164 -3.93 18.12 -3.54
CA ASP A 164 -5.38 17.93 -3.41
C ASP A 164 -5.95 17.45 -4.74
N MET A 165 -6.80 16.44 -4.71
CA MET A 165 -7.46 15.91 -5.90
C MET A 165 -8.33 16.95 -6.62
N ASN A 166 -8.74 18.01 -5.96
CA ASN A 166 -9.50 19.11 -6.54
C ASN A 166 -8.62 20.20 -7.17
N ALA A 167 -7.31 20.20 -6.89
CA ALA A 167 -6.38 21.24 -7.38
C ALA A 167 -5.90 21.02 -8.79
N GLY A 168 -6.19 19.88 -9.41
CA GLY A 168 -5.75 19.57 -10.77
C GLY A 168 -6.67 20.11 -11.87
N GLY A 169 -6.25 19.95 -13.11
CA GLY A 169 -7.04 20.29 -14.28
C GLY A 169 -8.43 19.62 -14.27
N THR A 170 -9.40 20.30 -14.86
CA THR A 170 -10.80 19.83 -14.95
C THR A 170 -11.04 18.90 -16.13
N ASP A 171 -10.09 18.79 -17.05
CA ASP A 171 -10.18 17.90 -18.20
C ASP A 171 -10.16 16.44 -17.74
N LYS A 172 -11.00 15.60 -18.32
CA LYS A 172 -11.05 14.15 -18.05
C LYS A 172 -9.73 13.45 -18.37
N LEU A 173 -8.90 13.98 -19.23
CA LEU A 173 -7.56 13.47 -19.52
C LEU A 173 -6.57 13.68 -18.37
N THR A 174 -6.89 14.52 -17.40
CA THR A 174 -6.01 14.83 -16.26
C THR A 174 -6.27 13.98 -15.04
N TRP A 175 -7.22 13.07 -15.07
CA TRP A 175 -7.56 12.19 -13.95
C TRP A 175 -7.94 10.78 -14.40
N ASP A 176 -7.68 9.82 -13.56
CA ASP A 176 -8.01 8.41 -13.75
C ASP A 176 -8.56 7.85 -12.44
N LEU A 177 -9.60 7.02 -12.52
CA LEU A 177 -10.22 6.37 -11.38
C LEU A 177 -10.05 4.86 -11.49
N THR A 178 -9.64 4.25 -10.40
CA THR A 178 -9.49 2.80 -10.28
C THR A 178 -10.25 2.30 -9.07
N GLY A 179 -10.73 1.08 -9.12
CA GLY A 179 -11.40 0.45 -7.98
C GLY A 179 -11.65 -1.03 -8.22
N GLY A 180 -11.84 -1.74 -7.13
CA GLY A 180 -12.14 -3.16 -7.13
C GLY A 180 -12.70 -3.60 -5.79
N LYS A 181 -13.42 -4.73 -5.80
CA LYS A 181 -13.92 -5.40 -4.60
C LYS A 181 -13.97 -6.89 -4.82
N GLY A 182 -13.89 -7.64 -3.75
CA GLY A 182 -14.03 -9.09 -3.79
C GLY A 182 -14.38 -9.65 -2.42
N ASP A 183 -14.96 -10.84 -2.41
CA ASP A 183 -15.35 -11.61 -1.24
C ASP A 183 -15.10 -13.11 -1.46
N TRP A 184 -14.87 -13.85 -0.39
CA TRP A 184 -14.70 -15.32 -0.35
C TRP A 184 -14.84 -15.87 1.06
#